data_2aeb78447b2ba074ee9b38af331790bc
#
_entry.id   2aeb78447b2ba074ee9b38af331790bc
#
_cell.length_a   1.000
_cell.length_b   1.000
_cell.length_c   1.000
_cell.angle_alpha   90.00
_cell.angle_beta   90.00
_cell.angle_gamma   90.00
#
_symmetry.space_group_name_H-M   'P 1'
#
loop_
_entity.id
_entity.type
_entity.pdbx_description
1 polymer ?
#
loop_
_entity_poly.entity_id
_entity_poly.type
_entity_poly.pdbx_seq_one_letter_code
_entity_poly.pdbx_strand_id
1 'polypeptide(L)'
;MRLLAVGVDHRSAPASVREALAFDEPKYTRGLEALAQTFPGNELVILSTCNRVEIYLAGSPESVPDADALGDFLVEFHGVRSELFAGHLVSYHDEGAVGHLFRVAASLESLVLGEGQILGQVREAYRAAVERKTIGPVFHTVFQTALRVGKTVRERTGMNQGKLSVASVAVDLAREVFDTFADKTVLVIGAGKMGDLTLQHLKALNPGRILITNRNPERAEAAATRWDAQAVPFDRLGQALIEADLVVSTTAAAEPVVGFDQYVRVQRARRNRLSLILDIAIPRDFDPRIGDLDQVTLYHVDDLRAQADQNRLRRQKDVDPALLIIERETAACCALVRHQQAAGALLQQLGNHADQLRQRELTALFATHPNLSEADREAIAHMAMRLQNQFLHHPRAAVRSAVTESHYDHPHPILSAVRHLFGLGDHPPPSSLKKTT
;
A
#
# COMPACT_ATOMS: atom_id res chain seq x y z
N MET A 1 19.18 1.89 9.68
CA MET A 1 17.71 1.95 9.57
C MET A 1 17.19 0.57 9.27
N ARG A 2 15.99 0.30 9.70
CA ARG A 2 15.28 -0.96 9.50
C ARG A 2 13.96 -0.68 8.77
N LEU A 3 13.61 -1.53 7.82
CA LEU A 3 12.28 -1.56 7.21
C LEU A 3 11.61 -2.88 7.58
N LEU A 4 10.33 -2.82 7.84
CA LEU A 4 9.52 -3.99 8.17
C LEU A 4 8.18 -3.88 7.43
N ALA A 5 7.76 -4.98 6.81
CA ALA A 5 6.40 -5.16 6.32
C ALA A 5 5.82 -6.41 6.96
N VAL A 6 4.66 -6.28 7.61
CA VAL A 6 3.97 -7.41 8.26
C VAL A 6 2.51 -7.38 7.85
N GLY A 7 1.96 -8.55 7.59
CA GLY A 7 0.54 -8.65 7.29
C GLY A 7 0.09 -10.04 6.84
N VAL A 8 -1.07 -10.07 6.26
CA VAL A 8 -1.69 -11.26 5.65
C VAL A 8 -2.06 -10.97 4.21
N ASP A 9 -1.91 -11.97 3.34
CA ASP A 9 -2.39 -11.89 1.97
C ASP A 9 -3.23 -13.13 1.60
N HIS A 10 -3.76 -13.15 0.37
CA HIS A 10 -4.60 -14.24 -0.14
C HIS A 10 -3.86 -15.59 -0.24
N ARG A 11 -2.53 -15.63 -0.14
CA ARG A 11 -1.72 -16.86 -0.15
C ARG A 11 -1.50 -17.39 1.27
N SER A 12 -1.39 -16.48 2.23
CA SER A 12 -1.08 -16.81 3.62
C SER A 12 -2.33 -17.02 4.48
N ALA A 13 -3.47 -16.38 4.12
CA ALA A 13 -4.66 -16.36 4.95
C ALA A 13 -5.97 -16.49 4.14
N PRO A 14 -6.96 -17.26 4.63
CA PRO A 14 -8.30 -17.33 4.04
C PRO A 14 -9.03 -15.97 4.15
N ALA A 15 -10.12 -15.81 3.38
CA ALA A 15 -10.88 -14.55 3.33
C ALA A 15 -11.37 -14.12 4.72
N SER A 16 -11.86 -15.06 5.56
CA SER A 16 -12.36 -14.75 6.90
C SER A 16 -11.32 -14.09 7.81
N VAL A 17 -10.05 -14.46 7.70
CA VAL A 17 -8.94 -13.84 8.44
C VAL A 17 -8.66 -12.44 7.91
N ARG A 18 -8.60 -12.28 6.59
CA ARG A 18 -8.37 -10.97 5.95
C ARG A 18 -9.50 -9.98 6.24
N GLU A 19 -10.76 -10.46 6.24
CA GLU A 19 -11.95 -9.68 6.60
C GLU A 19 -11.88 -9.17 8.05
N ALA A 20 -11.46 -10.02 8.99
CA ALA A 20 -11.35 -9.67 10.40
C ALA A 20 -10.30 -8.59 10.66
N LEU A 21 -9.22 -8.55 9.85
CA LEU A 21 -8.11 -7.61 9.95
C LEU A 21 -8.25 -6.39 9.01
N ALA A 22 -9.31 -6.30 8.20
CA ALA A 22 -9.48 -5.24 7.21
C ALA A 22 -9.64 -3.86 7.87
N PHE A 23 -8.99 -2.86 7.28
CA PHE A 23 -9.14 -1.44 7.63
C PHE A 23 -10.12 -0.80 6.64
N ASP A 24 -11.37 -0.60 7.07
CA ASP A 24 -12.33 0.27 6.39
C ASP A 24 -11.99 1.76 6.62
N GLU A 25 -12.64 2.67 5.92
CA GLU A 25 -12.37 4.12 6.01
C GLU A 25 -12.28 4.65 7.47
N PRO A 26 -13.25 4.38 8.38
CA PRO A 26 -13.14 4.83 9.77
C PRO A 26 -12.02 4.16 10.56
N LYS A 27 -11.77 2.86 10.33
CA LYS A 27 -10.71 2.12 11.00
C LYS A 27 -9.33 2.52 10.48
N TYR A 28 -9.21 2.85 9.20
CA TYR A 28 -7.94 3.22 8.57
C TYR A 28 -7.28 4.42 9.26
N THR A 29 -8.05 5.48 9.48
CA THR A 29 -7.55 6.68 10.16
C THR A 29 -7.14 6.38 11.59
N ARG A 30 -8.01 5.71 12.37
CA ARG A 30 -7.71 5.31 13.75
C ARG A 30 -6.52 4.36 13.83
N GLY A 31 -6.38 3.45 12.86
CA GLY A 31 -5.26 2.51 12.78
C GLY A 31 -3.91 3.19 12.60
N LEU A 32 -3.81 4.18 11.69
CA LEU A 32 -2.58 4.95 11.51
C LEU A 32 -2.24 5.79 12.76
N GLU A 33 -3.22 6.41 13.40
CA GLU A 33 -3.03 7.17 14.63
C GLU A 33 -2.58 6.26 15.79
N ALA A 34 -3.22 5.11 15.96
CA ALA A 34 -2.85 4.14 16.98
C ALA A 34 -1.44 3.58 16.75
N LEU A 35 -1.08 3.22 15.51
CA LEU A 35 0.28 2.79 15.15
C LEU A 35 1.32 3.85 15.46
N ALA A 36 1.05 5.14 15.15
CA ALA A 36 1.97 6.22 15.43
C ALA A 36 2.16 6.47 16.94
N GLN A 37 1.14 6.20 17.74
CA GLN A 37 1.21 6.28 19.21
C GLN A 37 1.95 5.08 19.81
N THR A 38 1.67 3.87 19.31
CA THR A 38 2.27 2.63 19.81
C THR A 38 3.75 2.51 19.42
N PHE A 39 4.11 2.94 18.20
CA PHE A 39 5.46 2.84 17.65
C PHE A 39 6.00 4.21 17.23
N PRO A 40 6.25 5.12 18.20
CA PRO A 40 6.66 6.49 17.89
C PRO A 40 8.03 6.54 17.19
N GLY A 41 8.23 7.56 16.35
CA GLY A 41 9.48 7.78 15.62
C GLY A 41 9.64 6.91 14.38
N ASN A 42 8.64 6.11 14.01
CA ASN A 42 8.62 5.34 12.78
C ASN A 42 7.78 6.01 11.69
N GLU A 43 8.17 5.82 10.44
CA GLU A 43 7.34 6.07 9.28
C GLU A 43 6.37 4.89 9.12
N LEU A 44 5.10 5.17 8.78
CA LEU A 44 4.01 4.18 8.81
C LEU A 44 3.13 4.28 7.57
N VAL A 45 2.82 3.13 6.96
CA VAL A 45 1.80 3.01 5.91
C VAL A 45 1.01 1.74 6.13
N ILE A 46 -0.32 1.80 6.00
CA ILE A 46 -1.22 0.65 5.95
C ILE A 46 -1.65 0.44 4.51
N LEU A 47 -1.52 -0.77 3.99
CA LEU A 47 -2.09 -1.20 2.72
C LEU A 47 -3.18 -2.24 3.00
N SER A 48 -4.45 -1.82 2.97
CA SER A 48 -5.61 -2.69 3.17
C SER A 48 -6.43 -2.75 1.89
N THR A 49 -6.61 -3.96 1.37
CA THR A 49 -7.35 -4.27 0.13
C THR A 49 -8.18 -5.53 0.34
N CYS A 50 -8.95 -5.94 -0.66
CA CYS A 50 -9.66 -7.23 -0.62
C CYS A 50 -8.73 -8.45 -0.50
N ASN A 51 -7.47 -8.35 -0.94
CA ASN A 51 -6.57 -9.49 -1.03
C ASN A 51 -5.40 -9.44 -0.05
N ARG A 52 -5.21 -8.32 0.67
CA ARG A 52 -4.13 -8.17 1.65
C ARG A 52 -4.40 -7.10 2.68
N VAL A 53 -3.86 -7.30 3.87
CA VAL A 53 -3.73 -6.29 4.90
C VAL A 53 -2.27 -6.29 5.34
N GLU A 54 -1.56 -5.20 5.08
CA GLU A 54 -0.13 -5.08 5.36
C GLU A 54 0.17 -3.74 6.04
N ILE A 55 1.04 -3.78 7.04
CA ILE A 55 1.58 -2.61 7.73
C ILE A 55 3.06 -2.51 7.37
N TYR A 56 3.46 -1.35 6.89
CA TYR A 56 4.83 -1.01 6.56
C TYR A 56 5.37 -0.03 7.60
N LEU A 57 6.55 -0.32 8.15
CA LEU A 57 7.27 0.54 9.08
C LEU A 57 8.69 0.79 8.61
N ALA A 58 9.18 2.01 8.88
CA ALA A 58 10.59 2.35 8.69
C ALA A 58 11.06 3.26 9.82
N GLY A 59 12.20 2.95 10.42
CA GLY A 59 12.74 3.70 11.55
C GLY A 59 14.15 3.30 11.92
N SER A 60 14.62 3.73 13.09
CA SER A 60 15.91 3.27 13.62
C SER A 60 15.86 1.78 13.98
N PRO A 61 17.00 1.09 14.06
CA PRO A 61 17.01 -0.32 14.46
C PRO A 61 16.37 -0.58 15.83
N GLU A 62 16.37 0.43 16.69
CA GLU A 62 15.83 0.37 18.05
C GLU A 62 14.33 0.71 18.11
N SER A 63 13.81 1.48 17.14
CA SER A 63 12.42 1.93 17.12
C SER A 63 11.47 1.01 16.35
N VAL A 64 12.00 0.28 15.34
CA VAL A 64 11.17 -0.64 14.55
C VAL A 64 10.89 -1.90 15.38
N PRO A 65 9.61 -2.21 15.66
CA PRO A 65 9.22 -3.40 16.40
C PRO A 65 9.57 -4.68 15.62
N ASP A 66 9.47 -5.83 16.28
CA ASP A 66 9.45 -7.12 15.61
C ASP A 66 8.05 -7.42 15.01
N ALA A 67 7.96 -8.52 14.27
CA ALA A 67 6.71 -8.92 13.63
C ALA A 67 5.63 -9.33 14.65
N ASP A 68 6.05 -9.88 15.79
CA ASP A 68 5.14 -10.33 16.83
C ASP A 68 4.45 -9.16 17.52
N ALA A 69 5.19 -8.09 17.82
CA ALA A 69 4.61 -6.86 18.39
C ALA A 69 3.59 -6.20 17.45
N LEU A 70 3.79 -6.29 16.13
CA LEU A 70 2.78 -5.84 15.15
C LEU A 70 1.58 -6.79 15.08
N GLY A 71 1.81 -8.09 15.26
CA GLY A 71 0.75 -9.08 15.42
C GLY A 71 -0.14 -8.76 16.64
N ASP A 72 0.47 -8.50 17.79
CA ASP A 72 -0.22 -8.11 19.02
C ASP A 72 -1.02 -6.81 18.84
N PHE A 73 -0.44 -5.82 18.15
CA PHE A 73 -1.16 -4.61 17.78
C PHE A 73 -2.41 -4.90 16.95
N LEU A 74 -2.33 -5.78 15.93
CA LEU A 74 -3.48 -6.15 15.12
C LEU A 74 -4.56 -6.86 15.94
N VAL A 75 -4.18 -7.73 16.88
CA VAL A 75 -5.09 -8.39 17.84
C VAL A 75 -5.87 -7.36 18.63
N GLU A 76 -5.15 -6.45 19.28
CA GLU A 76 -5.72 -5.44 20.17
C GLU A 76 -6.60 -4.46 19.39
N PHE A 77 -6.10 -3.94 18.27
CA PHE A 77 -6.79 -2.94 17.46
C PHE A 77 -8.11 -3.44 16.85
N HIS A 78 -8.13 -4.68 16.36
CA HIS A 78 -9.31 -5.28 15.74
C HIS A 78 -10.19 -6.04 16.74
N GLY A 79 -9.72 -6.27 17.96
CA GLY A 79 -10.44 -7.04 18.98
C GLY A 79 -10.64 -8.51 18.60
N VAL A 80 -9.69 -9.09 17.88
CA VAL A 80 -9.70 -10.48 17.43
C VAL A 80 -8.84 -11.37 18.32
N ARG A 81 -9.08 -12.68 18.30
CA ARG A 81 -8.23 -13.64 19.02
C ARG A 81 -6.96 -13.93 18.20
N SER A 82 -5.82 -14.05 18.88
CA SER A 82 -4.52 -14.33 18.24
C SER A 82 -4.52 -15.63 17.43
N GLU A 83 -5.28 -16.64 17.88
CA GLU A 83 -5.40 -17.93 17.20
C GLU A 83 -6.02 -17.81 15.79
N LEU A 84 -6.78 -16.74 15.54
CA LEU A 84 -7.43 -16.53 14.25
C LEU A 84 -6.41 -16.39 13.11
N PHE A 85 -5.25 -15.78 13.38
CA PHE A 85 -4.24 -15.54 12.37
C PHE A 85 -2.85 -16.10 12.72
N ALA A 86 -2.77 -16.90 13.80
CA ALA A 86 -1.56 -17.65 14.13
C ALA A 86 -1.13 -18.51 12.93
N GLY A 87 0.12 -18.33 12.47
CA GLY A 87 0.66 -18.99 11.29
C GLY A 87 0.25 -18.38 9.93
N HIS A 88 -0.56 -17.30 9.91
CA HIS A 88 -0.93 -16.60 8.70
C HIS A 88 -0.15 -15.30 8.46
N LEU A 89 0.44 -14.73 9.51
CA LEU A 89 1.26 -13.54 9.39
C LEU A 89 2.53 -13.83 8.60
N VAL A 90 2.81 -12.96 7.65
CA VAL A 90 4.05 -12.96 6.86
C VAL A 90 4.79 -11.67 7.15
N SER A 91 6.11 -11.76 7.33
CA SER A 91 6.97 -10.60 7.54
C SER A 91 8.08 -10.54 6.51
N TYR A 92 8.42 -9.31 6.10
CA TYR A 92 9.53 -9.01 5.21
C TYR A 92 10.38 -7.92 5.86
N HIS A 93 11.70 -8.04 5.75
CA HIS A 93 12.64 -7.12 6.38
C HIS A 93 13.50 -6.44 5.31
N ASP A 94 13.84 -5.18 5.57
CA ASP A 94 14.80 -4.38 4.83
C ASP A 94 14.62 -4.45 3.30
N GLU A 95 15.61 -4.95 2.56
CA GLU A 95 15.54 -5.11 1.10
C GLU A 95 14.41 -6.05 0.68
N GLY A 96 14.12 -7.09 1.49
CA GLY A 96 12.98 -7.98 1.28
C GLY A 96 11.64 -7.26 1.35
N ALA A 97 11.47 -6.29 2.27
CA ALA A 97 10.25 -5.48 2.40
C ALA A 97 10.07 -4.52 1.20
N VAL A 98 11.16 -3.91 0.72
CA VAL A 98 11.13 -3.06 -0.48
C VAL A 98 10.79 -3.88 -1.72
N GLY A 99 11.46 -5.03 -1.91
CA GLY A 99 11.19 -5.93 -3.04
C GLY A 99 9.76 -6.48 -3.02
N HIS A 100 9.24 -6.81 -1.83
CA HIS A 100 7.85 -7.22 -1.66
C HIS A 100 6.88 -6.12 -2.12
N LEU A 101 7.03 -4.89 -1.62
CA LEU A 101 6.21 -3.76 -2.06
C LEU A 101 6.26 -3.54 -3.57
N PHE A 102 7.43 -3.71 -4.20
CA PHE A 102 7.58 -3.56 -5.65
C PHE A 102 6.88 -4.67 -6.42
N ARG A 103 6.94 -5.93 -5.94
CA ARG A 103 6.16 -7.05 -6.51
C ARG A 103 4.66 -6.81 -6.36
N VAL A 104 4.23 -6.29 -5.22
CA VAL A 104 2.83 -5.89 -4.98
C VAL A 104 2.40 -4.81 -5.96
N ALA A 105 3.15 -3.71 -6.06
CA ALA A 105 2.85 -2.59 -6.96
C ALA A 105 2.85 -3.01 -8.45
N ALA A 106 3.69 -3.99 -8.81
CA ALA A 106 3.75 -4.59 -10.13
C ALA A 106 2.68 -5.67 -10.39
N SER A 107 1.79 -5.94 -9.42
CA SER A 107 0.74 -6.99 -9.50
C SER A 107 1.28 -8.43 -9.65
N LEU A 108 2.52 -8.69 -9.24
CA LEU A 108 3.10 -10.05 -9.24
C LEU A 108 2.64 -10.88 -8.04
N GLU A 109 2.16 -10.21 -7.00
CA GLU A 109 1.62 -10.81 -5.78
C GLU A 109 0.12 -10.57 -5.63
N SER A 110 -0.56 -10.22 -6.71
CA SER A 110 -2.02 -10.11 -6.78
C SER A 110 -2.65 -11.47 -7.08
N LEU A 111 -3.90 -11.66 -6.68
CA LEU A 111 -4.70 -12.86 -6.99
C LEU A 111 -4.69 -13.12 -8.49
N VAL A 112 -4.82 -12.06 -9.27
CA VAL A 112 -4.73 -12.10 -10.72
C VAL A 112 -3.50 -11.32 -11.17
N LEU A 113 -2.55 -11.99 -11.81
CA LEU A 113 -1.32 -11.39 -12.32
C LEU A 113 -1.62 -10.27 -13.31
N GLY A 114 -1.00 -9.09 -13.08
CA GLY A 114 -1.15 -7.93 -13.95
C GLY A 114 -2.42 -7.12 -13.68
N GLU A 115 -3.17 -7.38 -12.59
CA GLU A 115 -4.32 -6.58 -12.20
C GLU A 115 -3.94 -5.10 -11.99
N GLY A 116 -4.64 -4.22 -12.72
CA GLY A 116 -4.30 -2.78 -12.69
C GLY A 116 -4.69 -2.04 -11.41
N GLN A 117 -5.54 -2.62 -10.57
CA GLN A 117 -6.11 -1.95 -9.41
C GLN A 117 -5.11 -1.77 -8.27
N ILE A 118 -4.25 -2.76 -8.02
CA ILE A 118 -3.32 -2.72 -6.87
C ILE A 118 -2.38 -1.53 -6.93
N LEU A 119 -1.91 -1.12 -8.10
CA LEU A 119 -1.07 0.07 -8.24
C LEU A 119 -1.81 1.35 -7.79
N GLY A 120 -3.11 1.42 -8.07
CA GLY A 120 -3.98 2.50 -7.57
C GLY A 120 -4.13 2.45 -6.05
N GLN A 121 -4.32 1.26 -5.47
CA GLN A 121 -4.45 1.06 -4.02
C GLN A 121 -3.15 1.40 -3.28
N VAL A 122 -1.98 1.02 -3.80
CA VAL A 122 -0.68 1.44 -3.26
C VAL A 122 -0.54 2.97 -3.28
N ARG A 123 -0.99 3.63 -4.35
CA ARG A 123 -0.99 5.10 -4.43
C ARG A 123 -1.93 5.73 -3.41
N GLU A 124 -3.12 5.18 -3.21
CA GLU A 124 -4.10 5.66 -2.23
C GLU A 124 -3.56 5.50 -0.81
N ALA A 125 -2.94 4.34 -0.46
CA ALA A 125 -2.29 4.11 0.82
C ALA A 125 -1.16 5.11 1.09
N TYR A 126 -0.28 5.32 0.12
CA TYR A 126 0.79 6.32 0.19
C TYR A 126 0.24 7.73 0.41
N ARG A 127 -0.77 8.15 -0.37
CA ARG A 127 -1.38 9.48 -0.23
C ARG A 127 -2.01 9.68 1.15
N ALA A 128 -2.74 8.68 1.65
CA ALA A 128 -3.34 8.73 2.96
C ALA A 128 -2.31 8.89 4.09
N ALA A 129 -1.15 8.22 3.99
CA ALA A 129 -0.05 8.36 4.94
C ALA A 129 0.61 9.75 4.85
N VAL A 130 0.77 10.31 3.64
CA VAL A 130 1.26 11.69 3.45
C VAL A 130 0.33 12.72 4.11
N GLU A 131 -0.97 12.63 3.85
CA GLU A 131 -1.99 13.54 4.40
C GLU A 131 -2.00 13.52 5.94
N ARG A 132 -1.74 12.35 6.54
CA ARG A 132 -1.70 12.17 8.00
C ARG A 132 -0.32 12.36 8.62
N LYS A 133 0.70 12.72 7.81
CA LYS A 133 2.08 12.95 8.26
C LYS A 133 2.71 11.76 8.99
N THR A 134 2.32 10.54 8.63
CA THR A 134 2.91 9.30 9.14
C THR A 134 4.06 8.79 8.29
N ILE A 135 4.44 9.53 7.24
CA ILE A 135 5.47 9.17 6.30
C ILE A 135 6.62 10.20 6.35
N GLY A 136 7.84 9.73 6.20
CA GLY A 136 9.05 10.54 6.14
C GLY A 136 9.87 10.28 4.87
N PRO A 137 11.14 10.72 4.83
CA PRO A 137 11.98 10.67 3.62
C PRO A 137 12.15 9.27 3.03
N VAL A 138 12.16 8.25 3.89
CA VAL A 138 12.39 6.87 3.46
C VAL A 138 11.21 6.36 2.67
N PHE A 139 10.03 6.41 3.25
CA PHE A 139 8.83 5.91 2.56
C PHE A 139 8.40 6.82 1.41
N HIS A 140 8.73 8.11 1.43
CA HIS A 140 8.62 8.93 0.22
C HIS A 140 9.42 8.33 -0.93
N THR A 141 10.69 7.97 -0.71
CA THR A 141 11.55 7.37 -1.73
C THR A 141 11.04 5.98 -2.13
N VAL A 142 10.74 5.11 -1.17
CA VAL A 142 10.33 3.73 -1.41
C VAL A 142 8.99 3.66 -2.15
N PHE A 143 7.96 4.37 -1.70
CA PHE A 143 6.62 4.32 -2.31
C PHE A 143 6.57 5.01 -3.68
N GLN A 144 7.27 6.14 -3.87
CA GLN A 144 7.38 6.76 -5.19
C GLN A 144 8.10 5.85 -6.18
N THR A 145 9.16 5.17 -5.74
CA THR A 145 9.84 4.17 -6.55
C THR A 145 8.92 2.99 -6.86
N ALA A 146 8.18 2.47 -5.88
CA ALA A 146 7.21 1.39 -6.08
C ALA A 146 6.18 1.74 -7.17
N LEU A 147 5.63 2.96 -7.13
CA LEU A 147 4.67 3.43 -8.14
C LEU A 147 5.30 3.53 -9.54
N ARG A 148 6.56 3.98 -9.63
CA ARG A 148 7.32 4.03 -10.88
C ARG A 148 7.63 2.63 -11.40
N VAL A 149 8.09 1.73 -10.54
CA VAL A 149 8.39 0.33 -10.88
C VAL A 149 7.15 -0.40 -11.37
N GLY A 150 6.03 -0.31 -10.65
CA GLY A 150 4.77 -0.90 -11.06
C GLY A 150 4.32 -0.44 -12.44
N LYS A 151 4.48 0.86 -12.77
CA LYS A 151 4.21 1.40 -14.10
C LYS A 151 5.18 0.83 -15.14
N THR A 152 6.49 0.84 -14.84
CA THR A 152 7.55 0.36 -15.76
C THR A 152 7.39 -1.12 -16.10
N VAL A 153 7.09 -1.97 -15.11
CA VAL A 153 6.83 -3.40 -15.33
C VAL A 153 5.65 -3.58 -16.28
N ARG A 154 4.54 -2.87 -16.06
CA ARG A 154 3.35 -2.95 -16.91
C ARG A 154 3.60 -2.47 -18.35
N GLU A 155 4.47 -1.49 -18.57
CA GLU A 155 4.79 -0.94 -19.89
C GLU A 155 5.82 -1.79 -20.65
N ARG A 156 6.78 -2.41 -19.95
CA ARG A 156 7.92 -3.11 -20.55
C ARG A 156 7.78 -4.62 -20.62
N THR A 157 6.76 -5.18 -19.97
CA THR A 157 6.48 -6.62 -20.00
C THR A 157 5.09 -6.89 -20.53
N GLY A 158 4.81 -8.14 -20.93
CA GLY A 158 3.49 -8.58 -21.38
C GLY A 158 2.40 -8.56 -20.30
N MET A 159 2.75 -8.15 -19.06
CA MET A 159 1.84 -8.12 -17.91
C MET A 159 0.60 -7.23 -18.12
N ASN A 160 0.66 -6.28 -19.05
CA ASN A 160 -0.48 -5.42 -19.41
C ASN A 160 -1.30 -5.95 -20.58
N GLN A 161 -0.84 -6.99 -21.28
CA GLN A 161 -1.52 -7.58 -22.42
C GLN A 161 -2.47 -8.68 -21.93
N GLY A 162 -3.77 -8.41 -22.02
CA GLY A 162 -4.85 -9.25 -21.54
C GLY A 162 -5.27 -8.81 -20.13
N LYS A 163 -6.33 -8.02 -20.09
CA LYS A 163 -6.92 -7.47 -18.87
C LYS A 163 -7.53 -8.58 -18.01
N LEU A 164 -6.72 -9.28 -17.23
CA LEU A 164 -7.21 -10.17 -16.19
C LEU A 164 -7.40 -9.32 -14.92
N SER A 165 -8.63 -9.06 -14.59
CA SER A 165 -9.06 -8.58 -13.28
C SER A 165 -9.85 -9.70 -12.61
N VAL A 166 -10.04 -9.64 -11.28
CA VAL A 166 -10.98 -10.56 -10.61
C VAL A 166 -12.32 -10.59 -11.34
N ALA A 167 -12.76 -9.42 -11.82
CA ALA A 167 -13.98 -9.28 -12.62
C ALA A 167 -13.90 -10.03 -13.96
N SER A 168 -12.74 -10.06 -14.65
CA SER A 168 -12.62 -10.81 -15.90
C SER A 168 -12.54 -12.31 -15.68
N VAL A 169 -11.88 -12.77 -14.62
CA VAL A 169 -11.87 -14.20 -14.25
C VAL A 169 -13.29 -14.66 -13.88
N ALA A 170 -14.04 -13.83 -13.13
CA ALA A 170 -15.43 -14.10 -12.81
C ALA A 170 -16.30 -14.24 -14.07
N VAL A 171 -16.06 -13.39 -15.07
CA VAL A 171 -16.78 -13.47 -16.38
C VAL A 171 -16.35 -14.69 -17.19
N ASP A 172 -15.08 -15.10 -17.14
CA ASP A 172 -14.64 -16.33 -17.80
C ASP A 172 -15.28 -17.57 -17.18
N LEU A 173 -15.41 -17.63 -15.83
CA LEU A 173 -16.19 -18.67 -15.15
C LEU A 173 -17.67 -18.67 -15.56
N ALA A 174 -18.26 -17.49 -15.76
CA ALA A 174 -19.63 -17.42 -16.25
C ALA A 174 -19.79 -18.06 -17.65
N ARG A 175 -18.77 -17.96 -18.53
CA ARG A 175 -18.74 -18.61 -19.85
C ARG A 175 -18.61 -20.13 -19.77
N GLU A 176 -18.07 -20.66 -18.68
CA GLU A 176 -18.02 -22.12 -18.46
C GLU A 176 -19.39 -22.69 -18.07
N VAL A 177 -20.26 -21.85 -17.46
CA VAL A 177 -21.60 -22.22 -16.98
C VAL A 177 -22.68 -21.97 -18.03
N PHE A 178 -22.56 -20.88 -18.82
CA PHE A 178 -23.56 -20.47 -19.79
C PHE A 178 -22.95 -20.39 -21.21
N ASP A 179 -23.54 -21.12 -22.16
CA ASP A 179 -23.13 -21.07 -23.57
C ASP A 179 -23.49 -19.73 -24.23
N THR A 180 -24.61 -19.11 -23.81
CA THR A 180 -25.11 -17.83 -24.35
C THR A 180 -25.58 -16.92 -23.22
N PHE A 181 -25.44 -15.62 -23.41
CA PHE A 181 -25.89 -14.60 -22.48
C PHE A 181 -27.06 -13.78 -23.03
N ALA A 182 -27.40 -13.90 -24.31
CA ALA A 182 -28.41 -13.10 -24.96
C ALA A 182 -29.84 -13.25 -24.34
N ASP A 183 -30.10 -14.39 -23.71
CA ASP A 183 -31.34 -14.70 -23.00
C ASP A 183 -31.22 -14.58 -21.47
N LYS A 184 -30.06 -14.20 -20.95
CA LYS A 184 -29.79 -14.17 -19.50
C LYS A 184 -30.01 -12.77 -18.90
N THR A 185 -30.51 -12.78 -17.69
CA THR A 185 -30.57 -11.59 -16.84
C THR A 185 -29.38 -11.59 -15.87
N VAL A 186 -28.60 -10.52 -15.93
CA VAL A 186 -27.46 -10.30 -15.04
C VAL A 186 -27.84 -9.28 -13.98
N LEU A 187 -27.59 -9.58 -12.71
CA LEU A 187 -27.76 -8.66 -11.59
C LEU A 187 -26.39 -8.29 -11.01
N VAL A 188 -26.13 -6.98 -10.90
CA VAL A 188 -24.94 -6.47 -10.20
C VAL A 188 -25.36 -5.78 -8.92
N ILE A 189 -24.86 -6.28 -7.79
CA ILE A 189 -25.10 -5.72 -6.45
C ILE A 189 -23.86 -4.93 -6.06
N GLY A 190 -24.00 -3.61 -5.98
CA GLY A 190 -22.91 -2.68 -5.73
C GLY A 190 -22.52 -1.86 -6.97
N ALA A 191 -22.42 -0.55 -6.82
CA ALA A 191 -22.09 0.41 -7.86
C ALA A 191 -20.76 1.13 -7.56
N GLY A 192 -19.79 0.40 -7.04
CA GLY A 192 -18.42 0.87 -6.79
C GLY A 192 -17.47 0.60 -7.97
N LYS A 193 -16.18 0.90 -7.80
CA LYS A 193 -15.13 0.68 -8.81
C LYS A 193 -15.09 -0.76 -9.33
N MET A 194 -15.28 -1.77 -8.45
CA MET A 194 -15.33 -3.19 -8.85
C MET A 194 -16.58 -3.50 -9.66
N GLY A 195 -17.73 -2.97 -9.26
CA GLY A 195 -18.99 -3.09 -10.02
C GLY A 195 -18.86 -2.52 -11.44
N ASP A 196 -18.30 -1.32 -11.57
CA ASP A 196 -18.06 -0.69 -12.88
C ASP A 196 -17.12 -1.54 -13.76
N LEU A 197 -16.04 -2.10 -13.20
CA LEU A 197 -15.12 -2.96 -13.95
C LEU A 197 -15.78 -4.27 -14.36
N THR A 198 -16.60 -4.86 -13.49
CA THR A 198 -17.35 -6.08 -13.79
C THR A 198 -18.39 -5.82 -14.89
N LEU A 199 -19.11 -4.70 -14.82
CA LEU A 199 -20.07 -4.28 -15.84
C LEU A 199 -19.39 -4.10 -17.22
N GLN A 200 -18.17 -3.55 -17.26
CA GLN A 200 -17.40 -3.43 -18.50
C GLN A 200 -17.18 -4.78 -19.18
N HIS A 201 -16.85 -5.82 -18.41
CA HIS A 201 -16.62 -7.17 -18.93
C HIS A 201 -17.92 -7.90 -19.26
N LEU A 202 -18.96 -7.73 -18.42
CA LEU A 202 -20.28 -8.34 -18.63
C LEU A 202 -20.98 -7.81 -19.87
N LYS A 203 -20.88 -6.50 -20.14
CA LYS A 203 -21.48 -5.90 -21.35
C LYS A 203 -20.90 -6.50 -22.65
N ALA A 204 -19.63 -6.91 -22.63
CA ALA A 204 -18.97 -7.59 -23.76
C ALA A 204 -19.57 -8.98 -24.06
N LEU A 205 -20.31 -9.58 -23.11
CA LEU A 205 -21.03 -10.85 -23.31
C LEU A 205 -22.39 -10.66 -23.99
N ASN A 206 -22.84 -9.43 -24.18
CA ASN A 206 -24.16 -9.06 -24.72
C ASN A 206 -25.31 -9.77 -23.99
N PRO A 207 -25.46 -9.61 -22.65
CA PRO A 207 -26.56 -10.20 -21.91
C PRO A 207 -27.89 -9.58 -22.34
N GLY A 208 -28.96 -10.37 -22.26
CA GLY A 208 -30.29 -9.91 -22.62
C GLY A 208 -30.79 -8.77 -21.75
N ARG A 209 -30.39 -8.74 -20.46
CA ARG A 209 -30.76 -7.70 -19.51
C ARG A 209 -29.69 -7.55 -18.42
N ILE A 210 -29.40 -6.31 -18.04
CA ILE A 210 -28.54 -5.98 -16.90
C ILE A 210 -29.35 -5.20 -15.87
N LEU A 211 -29.36 -5.68 -14.64
CA LEU A 211 -29.94 -5.04 -13.48
C LEU A 211 -28.82 -4.57 -12.55
N ILE A 212 -28.94 -3.36 -12.00
CA ILE A 212 -27.99 -2.82 -11.05
C ILE A 212 -28.73 -2.37 -9.80
N THR A 213 -28.26 -2.80 -8.64
CA THR A 213 -28.77 -2.35 -7.36
C THR A 213 -27.66 -1.89 -6.43
N ASN A 214 -27.97 -0.89 -5.60
CA ASN A 214 -27.07 -0.39 -4.58
C ASN A 214 -27.87 0.20 -3.41
N ARG A 215 -27.33 0.19 -2.17
CA ARG A 215 -27.97 0.83 -1.01
C ARG A 215 -28.21 2.34 -1.23
N ASN A 216 -27.30 3.02 -1.94
CA ASN A 216 -27.49 4.39 -2.39
C ASN A 216 -28.16 4.38 -3.78
N PRO A 217 -29.42 4.85 -3.91
CA PRO A 217 -30.17 4.82 -5.17
C PRO A 217 -29.50 5.66 -6.28
N GLU A 218 -28.95 6.83 -5.94
CA GLU A 218 -28.30 7.72 -6.91
C GLU A 218 -27.09 7.04 -7.59
N ARG A 219 -26.32 6.25 -6.82
CA ARG A 219 -25.21 5.47 -7.37
C ARG A 219 -25.69 4.35 -8.29
N ALA A 220 -26.79 3.70 -7.96
CA ALA A 220 -27.39 2.68 -8.81
C ALA A 220 -27.88 3.28 -10.13
N GLU A 221 -28.58 4.41 -10.10
CA GLU A 221 -29.08 5.12 -11.26
C GLU A 221 -27.96 5.66 -12.15
N ALA A 222 -26.93 6.27 -11.56
CA ALA A 222 -25.76 6.75 -12.30
C ALA A 222 -25.01 5.61 -13.00
N ALA A 223 -24.85 4.45 -12.35
CA ALA A 223 -24.25 3.27 -12.94
C ALA A 223 -25.12 2.68 -14.04
N ALA A 224 -26.44 2.58 -13.82
CA ALA A 224 -27.41 2.08 -14.80
C ALA A 224 -27.39 2.93 -16.08
N THR A 225 -27.41 4.26 -15.94
CA THR A 225 -27.33 5.19 -17.08
C THR A 225 -26.02 5.03 -17.84
N ARG A 226 -24.90 4.92 -17.13
CA ARG A 226 -23.56 4.77 -17.76
C ARG A 226 -23.44 3.49 -18.56
N TRP A 227 -24.01 2.39 -18.06
CA TRP A 227 -23.85 1.07 -18.63
C TRP A 227 -25.02 0.59 -19.48
N ASP A 228 -26.02 1.45 -19.71
CA ASP A 228 -27.25 1.11 -20.44
C ASP A 228 -27.93 -0.12 -19.81
N ALA A 229 -28.15 -0.03 -18.50
CA ALA A 229 -28.72 -1.06 -17.65
C ALA A 229 -29.94 -0.51 -16.91
N GLN A 230 -30.65 -1.37 -16.18
CA GLN A 230 -31.81 -0.99 -15.38
C GLN A 230 -31.43 -0.89 -13.89
N ALA A 231 -31.63 0.27 -13.27
CA ALA A 231 -31.53 0.40 -11.83
C ALA A 231 -32.73 -0.28 -11.15
N VAL A 232 -32.44 -1.03 -10.08
CA VAL A 232 -33.45 -1.69 -9.23
C VAL A 232 -33.28 -1.18 -7.80
N PRO A 233 -34.35 -0.68 -7.16
CA PRO A 233 -34.29 -0.28 -5.75
C PRO A 233 -33.82 -1.43 -4.86
N PHE A 234 -33.00 -1.12 -3.84
CA PHE A 234 -32.39 -2.12 -2.98
C PHE A 234 -33.40 -2.94 -2.16
N ASP A 235 -34.54 -2.35 -1.80
CA ASP A 235 -35.66 -3.05 -1.14
C ASP A 235 -36.32 -4.10 -2.03
N ARG A 236 -36.11 -4.03 -3.34
CA ARG A 236 -36.57 -5.02 -4.34
C ARG A 236 -35.45 -6.04 -4.71
N LEU A 237 -34.36 -6.11 -3.97
CA LEU A 237 -33.28 -7.06 -4.23
C LEU A 237 -33.78 -8.51 -4.34
N GLY A 238 -34.70 -8.92 -3.46
CA GLY A 238 -35.28 -10.27 -3.53
C GLY A 238 -35.97 -10.57 -4.86
N GLN A 239 -36.70 -9.60 -5.43
CA GLN A 239 -37.34 -9.71 -6.75
C GLN A 239 -36.27 -9.80 -7.87
N ALA A 240 -35.25 -8.95 -7.80
CA ALA A 240 -34.17 -8.95 -8.77
C ALA A 240 -33.39 -10.29 -8.76
N LEU A 241 -33.17 -10.88 -7.59
CA LEU A 241 -32.55 -12.21 -7.44
C LEU A 241 -33.40 -13.33 -8.06
N ILE A 242 -34.74 -13.22 -8.01
CA ILE A 242 -35.64 -14.19 -8.66
C ILE A 242 -35.50 -14.13 -10.19
N GLU A 243 -35.29 -12.95 -10.75
CA GLU A 243 -35.18 -12.73 -12.19
C GLU A 243 -33.78 -13.08 -12.75
N ALA A 244 -32.72 -12.85 -11.95
CA ALA A 244 -31.34 -12.97 -12.39
C ALA A 244 -30.89 -14.43 -12.59
N ASP A 245 -30.17 -14.71 -13.66
CA ASP A 245 -29.51 -15.98 -13.93
C ASP A 245 -28.03 -15.92 -13.47
N LEU A 246 -27.39 -14.76 -13.61
CA LEU A 246 -26.04 -14.46 -13.12
C LEU A 246 -26.14 -13.29 -12.13
N VAL A 247 -25.59 -13.49 -10.95
CA VAL A 247 -25.47 -12.45 -9.91
C VAL A 247 -24.00 -12.15 -9.68
N VAL A 248 -23.63 -10.88 -9.68
CA VAL A 248 -22.27 -10.43 -9.30
C VAL A 248 -22.42 -9.47 -8.12
N SER A 249 -21.78 -9.80 -6.99
CA SER A 249 -21.82 -8.95 -5.82
C SER A 249 -20.46 -8.35 -5.52
N THR A 250 -20.47 -7.02 -5.28
CA THR A 250 -19.24 -6.20 -5.15
C THR A 250 -19.39 -5.13 -4.07
N THR A 251 -20.21 -5.39 -3.01
CA THR A 251 -20.42 -4.36 -1.99
C THR A 251 -19.28 -4.35 -0.95
N ALA A 252 -19.28 -3.35 -0.10
CA ALA A 252 -18.42 -3.25 1.08
C ALA A 252 -19.26 -3.35 2.36
N ALA A 253 -20.29 -4.21 2.35
CA ALA A 253 -21.14 -4.41 3.51
C ALA A 253 -20.39 -5.17 4.60
N ALA A 254 -20.56 -4.73 5.86
CA ALA A 254 -19.92 -5.41 7.00
C ALA A 254 -20.56 -6.76 7.33
N GLU A 255 -21.81 -6.97 6.90
CA GLU A 255 -22.58 -8.22 7.09
C GLU A 255 -23.12 -8.70 5.75
N PRO A 256 -23.35 -10.02 5.59
CA PRO A 256 -23.93 -10.57 4.38
C PRO A 256 -25.21 -9.86 3.95
N VAL A 257 -25.27 -9.44 2.70
CA VAL A 257 -26.42 -8.77 2.09
C VAL A 257 -27.56 -9.77 1.83
N VAL A 258 -27.20 -11.03 1.55
CA VAL A 258 -28.14 -12.11 1.26
C VAL A 258 -27.88 -13.31 2.18
N GLY A 259 -28.77 -13.50 3.14
CA GLY A 259 -28.70 -14.66 4.05
C GLY A 259 -29.27 -15.94 3.44
N PHE A 260 -28.91 -17.09 4.04
CA PHE A 260 -29.31 -18.42 3.58
C PHE A 260 -30.83 -18.58 3.43
N ASP A 261 -31.60 -18.30 4.49
CA ASP A 261 -33.07 -18.47 4.48
C ASP A 261 -33.77 -17.57 3.46
N GLN A 262 -33.22 -16.39 3.22
CA GLN A 262 -33.69 -15.49 2.18
C GLN A 262 -33.51 -16.11 0.80
N TYR A 263 -32.29 -16.64 0.52
CA TYR A 263 -32.00 -17.21 -0.80
C TYR A 263 -32.74 -18.54 -1.06
N VAL A 264 -33.00 -19.35 -0.04
CA VAL A 264 -33.87 -20.53 -0.14
C VAL A 264 -35.26 -20.14 -0.69
N ARG A 265 -35.84 -19.03 -0.19
CA ARG A 265 -37.13 -18.52 -0.72
C ARG A 265 -36.99 -18.03 -2.17
N VAL A 266 -35.91 -17.35 -2.49
CA VAL A 266 -35.60 -16.92 -3.86
C VAL A 266 -35.50 -18.12 -4.80
N GLN A 267 -34.73 -19.16 -4.44
CA GLN A 267 -34.51 -20.33 -5.30
C GLN A 267 -35.80 -21.11 -5.55
N ARG A 268 -36.66 -21.24 -4.55
CA ARG A 268 -38.01 -21.82 -4.72
C ARG A 268 -38.86 -21.00 -5.68
N ALA A 269 -38.86 -19.67 -5.55
CA ALA A 269 -39.62 -18.78 -6.44
C ALA A 269 -39.07 -18.84 -7.88
N ARG A 270 -37.77 -19.07 -8.07
CA ARG A 270 -37.10 -19.34 -9.35
C ARG A 270 -37.45 -20.70 -9.94
N ARG A 271 -38.18 -21.55 -9.22
CA ARG A 271 -38.47 -22.95 -9.62
C ARG A 271 -37.20 -23.75 -9.84
N ASN A 272 -36.20 -23.53 -8.99
CA ASN A 272 -34.87 -24.15 -9.05
C ASN A 272 -34.15 -24.02 -10.41
N ARG A 273 -34.34 -22.90 -11.11
CA ARG A 273 -33.53 -22.57 -12.30
C ARG A 273 -32.09 -22.37 -11.88
N LEU A 274 -31.17 -22.75 -12.76
CA LEU A 274 -29.73 -22.54 -12.57
C LEU A 274 -29.43 -21.07 -12.20
N SER A 275 -28.66 -20.88 -11.16
CA SER A 275 -28.18 -19.58 -10.72
C SER A 275 -26.68 -19.62 -10.51
N LEU A 276 -25.97 -18.72 -11.15
CA LEU A 276 -24.56 -18.49 -10.90
C LEU A 276 -24.37 -17.22 -10.09
N ILE A 277 -23.69 -17.34 -8.95
CA ILE A 277 -23.37 -16.23 -8.05
C ILE A 277 -21.87 -16.07 -8.00
N LEU A 278 -21.41 -14.88 -8.31
CA LEU A 278 -20.00 -14.47 -8.25
C LEU A 278 -19.89 -13.42 -7.13
N ASP A 279 -19.61 -13.87 -5.92
CA ASP A 279 -19.43 -13.01 -4.74
C ASP A 279 -17.96 -12.58 -4.67
N ILE A 280 -17.66 -11.42 -5.22
CA ILE A 280 -16.33 -10.82 -5.22
C ILE A 280 -16.19 -9.70 -4.17
N ALA A 281 -17.18 -9.61 -3.26
CA ALA A 281 -17.16 -8.69 -2.13
C ALA A 281 -16.27 -9.18 -0.99
N ILE A 282 -15.71 -8.26 -0.25
CA ILE A 282 -15.03 -8.51 1.03
C ILE A 282 -15.43 -7.37 1.98
N PRO A 283 -16.09 -7.70 3.09
CA PRO A 283 -16.62 -9.03 3.51
C PRO A 283 -17.60 -9.62 2.49
N ARG A 284 -17.90 -10.92 2.61
CA ARG A 284 -18.81 -11.65 1.71
C ARG A 284 -20.22 -11.10 1.78
N ASP A 285 -20.83 -10.93 0.61
CA ASP A 285 -22.21 -10.48 0.51
C ASP A 285 -23.24 -11.62 0.62
N PHE A 286 -22.80 -12.87 0.32
CA PHE A 286 -23.65 -14.07 0.35
C PHE A 286 -23.23 -15.05 1.44
N ASP A 287 -24.21 -15.60 2.16
CA ASP A 287 -23.97 -16.71 3.09
C ASP A 287 -23.39 -17.92 2.34
N PRO A 288 -22.22 -18.47 2.73
CA PRO A 288 -21.57 -19.58 2.03
C PRO A 288 -22.45 -20.82 1.83
N ARG A 289 -23.37 -21.09 2.76
CA ARG A 289 -24.31 -22.23 2.67
C ARG A 289 -25.24 -22.17 1.45
N ILE A 290 -25.35 -21.03 0.82
CA ILE A 290 -26.13 -20.86 -0.42
C ILE A 290 -25.56 -21.70 -1.54
N GLY A 291 -24.22 -21.92 -1.55
CA GLY A 291 -23.56 -22.80 -2.52
C GLY A 291 -23.94 -24.28 -2.41
N ASP A 292 -24.53 -24.70 -1.28
CA ASP A 292 -24.98 -26.08 -1.05
C ASP A 292 -26.41 -26.35 -1.63
N LEU A 293 -27.07 -25.30 -2.14
CA LEU A 293 -28.43 -25.43 -2.69
C LEU A 293 -28.38 -26.00 -4.13
N ASP A 294 -29.37 -26.84 -4.43
CA ASP A 294 -29.54 -27.40 -5.78
C ASP A 294 -29.64 -26.32 -6.86
N GLN A 295 -28.95 -26.50 -7.97
CA GLN A 295 -28.91 -25.56 -9.12
C GLN A 295 -28.38 -24.16 -8.76
N VAL A 296 -27.60 -24.04 -7.68
CA VAL A 296 -26.88 -22.82 -7.33
C VAL A 296 -25.39 -23.09 -7.37
N THR A 297 -24.70 -22.29 -8.16
CA THR A 297 -23.22 -22.27 -8.17
C THR A 297 -22.78 -20.95 -7.57
N LEU A 298 -22.11 -21.00 -6.42
CA LEU A 298 -21.59 -19.84 -5.72
C LEU A 298 -20.06 -19.89 -5.73
N TYR A 299 -19.44 -18.87 -6.34
CA TYR A 299 -18.01 -18.64 -6.28
C TYR A 299 -17.71 -17.43 -5.43
N HIS A 300 -16.78 -17.58 -4.49
CA HIS A 300 -16.18 -16.49 -3.73
C HIS A 300 -14.84 -16.08 -4.33
N VAL A 301 -14.28 -14.96 -3.86
CA VAL A 301 -12.96 -14.45 -4.29
C VAL A 301 -11.87 -15.52 -4.20
N ASP A 302 -11.89 -16.37 -3.19
CA ASP A 302 -10.89 -17.44 -3.02
C ASP A 302 -11.03 -18.57 -4.06
N ASP A 303 -12.24 -18.83 -4.58
CA ASP A 303 -12.48 -19.84 -5.61
C ASP A 303 -11.91 -19.40 -6.98
N LEU A 304 -11.84 -18.07 -7.20
CA LEU A 304 -11.21 -17.51 -8.39
C LEU A 304 -9.70 -17.77 -8.42
N ARG A 305 -9.12 -18.17 -7.28
CA ARG A 305 -7.68 -18.44 -7.14
C ARG A 305 -7.20 -19.57 -8.04
N ALA A 306 -7.93 -20.68 -8.10
CA ALA A 306 -7.55 -21.83 -8.92
C ALA A 306 -7.45 -21.45 -10.42
N GLN A 307 -8.38 -20.65 -10.90
CA GLN A 307 -8.37 -20.13 -12.28
C GLN A 307 -7.25 -19.12 -12.51
N ALA A 308 -7.00 -18.25 -11.51
CA ALA A 308 -5.91 -17.29 -11.55
C ALA A 308 -4.54 -17.99 -11.60
N ASP A 309 -4.36 -19.09 -10.85
CA ASP A 309 -3.12 -19.87 -10.83
C ASP A 309 -2.85 -20.55 -12.17
N GLN A 310 -3.87 -21.07 -12.86
CA GLN A 310 -3.72 -21.59 -14.23
C GLN A 310 -3.28 -20.48 -15.20
N ASN A 311 -3.84 -19.31 -15.09
CA ASN A 311 -3.45 -18.16 -15.90
C ASN A 311 -2.02 -17.69 -15.57
N ARG A 312 -1.56 -17.83 -14.33
CA ARG A 312 -0.18 -17.56 -13.89
C ARG A 312 0.82 -18.44 -14.63
N LEU A 313 0.56 -19.74 -14.73
CA LEU A 313 1.43 -20.68 -15.47
C LEU A 313 1.57 -20.30 -16.95
N ARG A 314 0.49 -19.85 -17.58
CA ARG A 314 0.53 -19.37 -18.98
C ARG A 314 1.36 -18.09 -19.16
N ARG A 315 1.52 -17.27 -18.12
CA ARG A 315 2.25 -15.99 -18.13
C ARG A 315 3.65 -16.04 -17.52
N GLN A 316 4.17 -17.22 -17.22
CA GLN A 316 5.51 -17.37 -16.61
C GLN A 316 6.59 -16.61 -17.40
N LYS A 317 6.54 -16.63 -18.73
CA LYS A 317 7.46 -15.89 -19.60
C LYS A 317 7.40 -14.34 -19.48
N ASP A 318 6.32 -13.79 -18.94
CA ASP A 318 6.19 -12.35 -18.68
C ASP A 318 6.63 -12.00 -17.24
N VAL A 319 6.65 -12.99 -16.33
CA VAL A 319 7.03 -12.83 -14.93
C VAL A 319 8.55 -12.67 -14.78
N ASP A 320 9.35 -13.48 -15.51
CA ASP A 320 10.81 -13.44 -15.37
C ASP A 320 11.41 -12.05 -15.73
N PRO A 321 11.05 -11.41 -16.86
CA PRO A 321 11.49 -10.04 -17.13
C PRO A 321 11.03 -9.02 -16.08
N ALA A 322 9.84 -9.20 -15.51
CA ALA A 322 9.32 -8.33 -14.47
C ALA A 322 10.13 -8.45 -13.16
N LEU A 323 10.50 -9.67 -12.76
CA LEU A 323 11.33 -9.92 -11.59
C LEU A 323 12.72 -9.28 -11.74
N LEU A 324 13.36 -9.40 -12.90
CA LEU A 324 14.65 -8.76 -13.16
C LEU A 324 14.60 -7.23 -13.03
N ILE A 325 13.52 -6.60 -13.51
CA ILE A 325 13.30 -5.16 -13.33
C ILE A 325 13.19 -4.84 -11.83
N ILE A 326 12.38 -5.61 -11.10
CA ILE A 326 12.12 -5.39 -9.66
C ILE A 326 13.39 -5.56 -8.85
N GLU A 327 14.18 -6.61 -9.07
CA GLU A 327 15.44 -6.85 -8.37
C GLU A 327 16.42 -5.68 -8.54
N ARG A 328 16.62 -5.24 -9.77
CA ARG A 328 17.48 -4.09 -10.08
C ARG A 328 16.99 -2.82 -9.39
N GLU A 329 15.70 -2.51 -9.51
CA GLU A 329 15.12 -1.29 -8.93
C GLU A 329 15.07 -1.35 -7.38
N THR A 330 14.95 -2.55 -6.80
CA THR A 330 15.03 -2.77 -5.34
C THR A 330 16.42 -2.43 -4.83
N ALA A 331 17.45 -3.01 -5.44
CA ALA A 331 18.85 -2.73 -5.07
C ALA A 331 19.17 -1.23 -5.20
N ALA A 332 18.76 -0.61 -6.30
CA ALA A 332 18.94 0.82 -6.53
C ALA A 332 18.19 1.69 -5.50
N CYS A 333 16.94 1.36 -5.16
CA CYS A 333 16.17 2.07 -4.15
C CYS A 333 16.79 1.96 -2.76
N CYS A 334 17.23 0.75 -2.35
CA CYS A 334 17.89 0.53 -1.08
C CYS A 334 19.22 1.28 -0.98
N ALA A 335 19.99 1.34 -2.06
CA ALA A 335 21.21 2.13 -2.13
C ALA A 335 20.92 3.63 -1.98
N LEU A 336 19.89 4.15 -2.69
CA LEU A 336 19.47 5.55 -2.59
C LEU A 336 19.05 5.91 -1.16
N VAL A 337 18.24 5.08 -0.51
CA VAL A 337 17.81 5.28 0.89
C VAL A 337 19.01 5.32 1.82
N ARG A 338 19.98 4.39 1.69
CA ARG A 338 21.22 4.41 2.48
C ARG A 338 22.03 5.70 2.27
N HIS A 339 22.15 6.17 1.03
CA HIS A 339 22.85 7.42 0.72
C HIS A 339 22.16 8.64 1.31
N GLN A 340 20.84 8.72 1.20
CA GLN A 340 20.04 9.80 1.81
C GLN A 340 20.25 9.87 3.32
N GLN A 341 20.26 8.73 3.99
CA GLN A 341 20.49 8.66 5.43
C GLN A 341 21.91 9.04 5.83
N ALA A 342 22.92 8.54 5.10
CA ALA A 342 24.32 8.90 5.33
C ALA A 342 24.53 10.41 5.15
N ALA A 343 23.91 11.00 4.13
CA ALA A 343 23.96 12.44 3.90
C ALA A 343 23.21 13.22 5.00
N GLY A 344 22.05 12.76 5.44
CA GLY A 344 21.28 13.36 6.55
C GLY A 344 22.09 13.35 7.86
N ALA A 345 22.67 12.21 8.22
CA ALA A 345 23.52 12.09 9.40
C ALA A 345 24.74 13.01 9.32
N LEU A 346 25.40 13.09 8.15
CA LEU A 346 26.53 13.98 7.92
C LEU A 346 26.14 15.46 8.07
N LEU A 347 25.00 15.88 7.51
CA LEU A 347 24.50 17.24 7.63
C LEU A 347 24.17 17.61 9.08
N GLN A 348 23.64 16.68 9.84
CA GLN A 348 23.39 16.87 11.28
C GLN A 348 24.70 16.97 12.07
N GLN A 349 25.66 16.07 11.84
CA GLN A 349 26.98 16.15 12.47
C GLN A 349 27.69 17.47 12.16
N LEU A 350 27.67 17.91 10.89
CA LEU A 350 28.25 19.17 10.45
C LEU A 350 27.57 20.37 11.13
N GLY A 351 26.24 20.36 11.26
CA GLY A 351 25.49 21.39 11.99
C GLY A 351 25.87 21.44 13.46
N ASN A 352 25.83 20.29 14.14
CA ASN A 352 26.15 20.20 15.57
C ASN A 352 27.60 20.63 15.86
N HIS A 353 28.55 20.20 15.03
CA HIS A 353 29.95 20.59 15.18
C HIS A 353 30.15 22.11 15.06
N ALA A 354 29.55 22.72 14.04
CA ALA A 354 29.64 24.17 13.83
C ALA A 354 28.92 24.95 14.95
N ASP A 355 27.78 24.46 15.45
CA ASP A 355 27.09 25.07 16.59
C ASP A 355 27.92 25.01 17.87
N GLN A 356 28.57 23.88 18.14
CA GLN A 356 29.50 23.73 19.29
C GLN A 356 30.68 24.69 19.20
N LEU A 357 31.29 24.84 18.03
CA LEU A 357 32.39 25.78 17.82
C LEU A 357 31.92 27.22 18.05
N ARG A 358 30.81 27.64 17.45
CA ARG A 358 30.23 28.95 17.62
C ARG A 358 29.94 29.26 19.11
N GLN A 359 29.31 28.30 19.78
CA GLN A 359 28.94 28.49 21.18
C GLN A 359 30.16 28.61 22.09
N ARG A 360 31.21 27.81 21.83
CA ARG A 360 32.47 27.89 22.57
C ARG A 360 33.13 29.27 22.40
N GLU A 361 33.23 29.77 21.18
CA GLU A 361 33.85 31.05 20.88
C GLU A 361 33.04 32.23 21.47
N LEU A 362 31.70 32.18 21.39
CA LEU A 362 30.84 33.19 22.02
C LEU A 362 31.01 33.20 23.55
N THR A 363 31.06 32.04 24.18
CA THR A 363 31.27 31.92 25.65
C THR A 363 32.63 32.50 26.04
N ALA A 364 33.68 32.17 25.30
CA ALA A 364 35.03 32.70 25.54
C ALA A 364 35.09 34.24 25.40
N LEU A 365 34.46 34.77 24.32
CA LEU A 365 34.39 36.21 24.08
C LEU A 365 33.63 36.94 25.19
N PHE A 366 32.49 36.45 25.62
CA PHE A 366 31.68 37.07 26.65
C PHE A 366 32.32 36.99 28.04
N ALA A 367 33.13 35.96 28.30
CA ALA A 367 33.90 35.86 29.53
C ALA A 367 35.04 36.87 29.58
N THR A 368 35.69 37.16 28.44
CA THR A 368 36.79 38.11 28.34
C THR A 368 36.32 39.58 28.28
N HIS A 369 35.04 39.79 27.88
CA HIS A 369 34.44 41.12 27.73
C HIS A 369 33.15 41.24 28.56
N PRO A 370 33.22 41.22 29.89
CA PRO A 370 32.02 41.22 30.74
C PRO A 370 31.18 42.51 30.67
N ASN A 371 31.75 43.61 30.19
CA ASN A 371 31.10 44.91 30.07
C ASN A 371 30.22 45.08 28.81
N LEU A 372 30.13 44.09 27.94
CA LEU A 372 29.22 44.12 26.77
C LEU A 372 27.77 44.17 27.25
N SER A 373 27.01 45.10 26.68
CA SER A 373 25.57 45.18 26.90
C SER A 373 24.87 43.92 26.36
N GLU A 374 23.66 43.64 26.85
CA GLU A 374 22.86 42.50 26.30
C GLU A 374 22.60 42.67 24.81
N ALA A 375 22.31 43.90 24.36
CA ALA A 375 22.12 44.20 22.93
C ALA A 375 23.36 43.91 22.07
N ASP A 376 24.59 44.24 22.61
CA ASP A 376 25.82 43.93 21.89
C ASP A 376 26.07 42.41 21.82
N ARG A 377 25.78 41.69 22.91
CA ARG A 377 25.90 40.21 22.95
C ARG A 377 24.96 39.54 21.96
N GLU A 378 23.70 39.99 21.88
CA GLU A 378 22.75 39.53 20.90
C GLU A 378 23.22 39.83 19.47
N ALA A 379 23.69 41.06 19.19
CA ALA A 379 24.18 41.42 17.86
C ALA A 379 25.37 40.57 17.42
N ILE A 380 26.33 40.29 18.33
CA ILE A 380 27.48 39.42 18.07
C ILE A 380 27.02 37.96 17.82
N ALA A 381 26.10 37.46 18.65
CA ALA A 381 25.57 36.11 18.48
C ALA A 381 24.85 35.95 17.12
N HIS A 382 24.05 36.92 16.70
CA HIS A 382 23.39 36.99 15.41
C HIS A 382 24.39 37.05 14.24
N MET A 383 25.45 37.84 14.37
CA MET A 383 26.52 37.90 13.37
C MET A 383 27.20 36.56 13.24
N ALA A 384 27.61 35.93 14.35
CA ALA A 384 28.27 34.62 14.35
C ALA A 384 27.39 33.55 13.70
N MET A 385 26.08 33.54 13.99
CA MET A 385 25.13 32.61 13.35
C MET A 385 25.01 32.84 11.83
N ARG A 386 24.97 34.09 11.37
CA ARG A 386 24.91 34.40 9.94
C ARG A 386 26.20 33.95 9.22
N LEU A 387 27.38 34.21 9.79
CA LEU A 387 28.65 33.76 9.23
C LEU A 387 28.70 32.23 9.14
N GLN A 388 28.30 31.52 10.19
CA GLN A 388 28.21 30.06 10.20
C GLN A 388 27.30 29.55 9.07
N ASN A 389 26.11 30.12 8.92
CA ASN A 389 25.16 29.71 7.89
C ASN A 389 25.68 29.97 6.48
N GLN A 390 26.33 31.12 6.23
CA GLN A 390 26.96 31.42 4.95
C GLN A 390 28.09 30.46 4.63
N PHE A 391 28.96 30.16 5.60
CA PHE A 391 30.08 29.23 5.43
C PHE A 391 29.60 27.80 5.13
N LEU A 392 28.52 27.33 5.81
CA LEU A 392 27.99 25.99 5.65
C LEU A 392 27.03 25.87 4.45
N HIS A 393 26.67 26.93 3.78
CA HIS A 393 25.69 26.92 2.68
C HIS A 393 26.15 26.00 1.54
N HIS A 394 27.35 26.22 1.01
CA HIS A 394 27.90 25.42 -0.09
C HIS A 394 28.17 23.95 0.29
N PRO A 395 28.82 23.62 1.43
CA PRO A 395 28.94 22.24 1.89
C PRO A 395 27.60 21.51 2.02
N ARG A 396 26.60 22.15 2.60
CA ARG A 396 25.25 21.57 2.74
C ARG A 396 24.60 21.34 1.38
N ALA A 397 24.74 22.26 0.45
CA ALA A 397 24.23 22.12 -0.92
C ALA A 397 24.93 20.96 -1.65
N ALA A 398 26.25 20.88 -1.57
CA ALA A 398 27.03 19.82 -2.20
C ALA A 398 26.68 18.41 -1.67
N VAL A 399 26.48 18.27 -0.34
CA VAL A 399 26.03 17.01 0.26
C VAL A 399 24.62 16.64 -0.23
N ARG A 400 23.71 17.58 -0.39
CA ARG A 400 22.37 17.34 -0.93
C ARG A 400 22.40 16.92 -2.40
N SER A 401 23.18 17.62 -3.26
CA SER A 401 23.32 17.27 -4.68
C SER A 401 23.95 15.89 -4.85
N ALA A 402 24.93 15.53 -4.02
CA ALA A 402 25.59 14.23 -4.06
C ALA A 402 24.62 13.06 -3.93
N VAL A 403 23.50 13.22 -3.21
CA VAL A 403 22.46 12.19 -3.07
C VAL A 403 21.68 11.99 -4.38
N THR A 404 21.45 13.06 -5.13
CA THR A 404 20.69 13.00 -6.40
C THR A 404 21.53 12.56 -7.59
N GLU A 405 22.85 12.79 -7.54
CA GLU A 405 23.79 12.49 -8.62
C GLU A 405 24.50 11.14 -8.45
N SER A 406 24.34 10.47 -7.31
CA SER A 406 25.02 9.19 -7.01
C SER A 406 24.65 8.10 -8.00
N HIS A 407 25.62 7.51 -8.69
CA HIS A 407 25.50 6.19 -9.27
C HIS A 407 25.53 5.18 -8.11
N TYR A 408 24.55 4.28 -8.07
CA TYR A 408 24.09 3.54 -6.88
C TYR A 408 25.08 2.60 -6.19
N ASP A 409 26.29 2.38 -6.75
CA ASP A 409 27.20 1.34 -6.25
C ASP A 409 28.20 1.79 -5.16
N HIS A 410 28.47 3.11 -5.04
CA HIS A 410 29.44 3.62 -4.05
C HIS A 410 28.97 4.93 -3.41
N PRO A 411 29.34 5.17 -2.11
CA PRO A 411 29.10 6.46 -1.48
C PRO A 411 29.75 7.58 -2.30
N HIS A 412 28.98 8.65 -2.54
CA HIS A 412 29.50 9.77 -3.35
C HIS A 412 30.76 10.35 -2.67
N PRO A 413 31.88 10.55 -3.39
CA PRO A 413 33.17 11.02 -2.84
C PRO A 413 33.05 12.29 -2.00
N ILE A 414 32.08 13.16 -2.30
CA ILE A 414 31.78 14.38 -1.55
C ILE A 414 31.46 14.11 -0.08
N LEU A 415 30.76 13.01 0.26
CA LEU A 415 30.43 12.69 1.65
C LEU A 415 31.70 12.43 2.47
N SER A 416 32.64 11.66 1.93
CA SER A 416 33.94 11.43 2.55
C SER A 416 34.78 12.71 2.61
N ALA A 417 34.80 13.49 1.54
CA ALA A 417 35.53 14.77 1.49
C ALA A 417 35.03 15.73 2.57
N VAL A 418 33.71 15.92 2.71
CA VAL A 418 33.14 16.80 3.74
C VAL A 418 33.46 16.29 5.15
N ARG A 419 33.37 14.98 5.40
CA ARG A 419 33.81 14.41 6.70
C ARG A 419 35.25 14.75 7.02
N HIS A 420 36.14 14.54 6.06
CA HIS A 420 37.55 14.80 6.24
C HIS A 420 37.86 16.30 6.43
N LEU A 421 37.30 17.17 5.58
CA LEU A 421 37.55 18.63 5.63
C LEU A 421 37.07 19.30 6.92
N PHE A 422 35.97 18.78 7.50
CA PHE A 422 35.40 19.33 8.74
C PHE A 422 35.74 18.53 9.99
N GLY A 423 36.65 17.55 9.90
CA GLY A 423 37.07 16.76 11.04
C GLY A 423 35.94 15.96 11.71
N LEU A 424 34.95 15.51 10.94
CA LEU A 424 33.77 14.77 11.42
C LEU A 424 33.98 13.25 11.47
N GLY A 425 35.23 12.75 11.46
CA GLY A 425 35.58 11.35 11.59
C GLY A 425 35.86 10.98 13.05
N ASP A 426 35.93 9.66 13.35
CA ASP A 426 36.23 9.07 14.67
C ASP A 426 37.68 9.30 15.17
N HIS A 427 38.43 10.22 14.58
CA HIS A 427 39.75 10.58 15.05
C HIS A 427 39.68 11.77 16.01
N PRO A 428 40.31 11.69 17.19
CA PRO A 428 40.46 12.83 18.09
C PRO A 428 41.14 13.97 17.32
N PRO A 429 40.76 15.24 17.61
CA PRO A 429 41.35 16.39 16.94
C PRO A 429 42.88 16.37 17.14
N PRO A 430 43.67 16.70 16.09
CA PRO A 430 45.10 16.81 16.25
C PRO A 430 45.40 17.79 17.41
N SER A 431 46.12 17.31 18.39
CA SER A 431 46.51 18.06 19.56
C SER A 431 47.18 19.37 19.12
N SER A 432 46.55 20.49 19.48
CA SER A 432 47.11 21.85 19.58
C SER A 432 48.09 22.30 18.49
N LEU A 433 47.60 23.09 17.56
CA LEU A 433 48.41 24.11 16.92
C LEU A 433 49.05 24.96 18.05
N LYS A 434 50.32 24.71 18.34
CA LYS A 434 51.14 25.57 19.18
C LYS A 434 51.05 26.98 18.61
N LYS A 435 50.62 27.92 19.44
CA LYS A 435 50.71 29.36 19.21
C LYS A 435 52.19 29.64 18.92
N THR A 436 52.52 29.95 17.68
CA THR A 436 53.73 30.70 17.38
C THR A 436 53.37 32.17 17.60
N THR A 437 54.09 32.74 18.54
CA THR A 437 54.16 34.13 18.95
C THR A 437 54.30 35.10 17.80
#